data_0c349e6e9f9789e04d25435d4e0145f9
#
_entry.id   0c349e6e9f9789e04d25435d4e0145f9
#
_cell.length_a   1.000
_cell.length_b   1.000
_cell.length_c   1.000
_cell.angle_alpha   90.00
_cell.angle_beta   90.00
_cell.angle_gamma   90.00
#
_symmetry.space_group_name_H-M   'P 1'
#
loop_
_entity.id
_entity.type
_entity.pdbx_description
1 polymer ?
#
loop_
_entity_poly.entity_id
_entity_poly.type
_entity_poly.pdbx_seq_one_letter_code
_entity_poly.pdbx_strand_id
1 'polypeptide(L)'
;TITIVPLWGTSFRRNQMESIILMNSKWGNDMFVPMYLFFGGLGGGLFVIAVVADLLGIKFKQFEKFSRITAYLVLPILALAGAFIAFHLGKPERGIFFPFFFKNYDSWLVVGGWSVGLAVPVVTAYAALWYYKVDQNIRRILGTIGLPLLGFVSFYTGLLLSGAKFVPLWSEQYLPYLFLNSGFLTGLAGSGLVFVLYQT
;
A
#
# COMPACT_ATOMS: atom_id res chain seq x y z
N THR A 1 -19.10 41.14 39.51
CA THR A 1 -17.81 40.44 39.65
C THR A 1 -17.27 40.16 38.23
N ILE A 2 -16.30 40.97 37.76
CA ILE A 2 -15.67 40.81 36.46
C ILE A 2 -14.59 39.74 36.62
N THR A 3 -14.81 38.56 36.08
CA THR A 3 -13.80 37.48 36.04
C THR A 3 -12.77 37.81 34.95
N ILE A 4 -11.60 38.29 35.37
CA ILE A 4 -10.49 38.54 34.47
C ILE A 4 -9.92 37.18 34.05
N VAL A 5 -10.22 36.75 32.83
CA VAL A 5 -9.59 35.58 32.23
C VAL A 5 -8.15 35.95 31.83
N PRO A 6 -7.12 35.28 32.34
CA PRO A 6 -5.72 35.66 32.06
C PRO A 6 -5.42 35.48 30.55
N LEU A 7 -4.89 36.55 29.94
CA LEU A 7 -4.59 36.66 28.52
C LEU A 7 -3.60 35.60 27.98
N TRP A 8 -2.78 35.04 28.88
CA TRP A 8 -1.83 33.96 28.48
C TRP A 8 -2.50 32.62 28.19
N GLY A 9 -3.70 32.35 28.72
CA GLY A 9 -4.47 31.18 28.40
C GLY A 9 -5.11 31.22 27.01
N THR A 10 -5.34 32.41 26.45
CA THR A 10 -5.92 32.59 25.12
C THR A 10 -4.90 32.44 24.01
N SER A 11 -3.66 32.87 24.21
CA SER A 11 -2.57 32.69 23.25
C SER A 11 -2.16 31.21 23.12
N PHE A 12 -2.09 30.49 24.25
CA PHE A 12 -1.78 29.05 24.23
C PHE A 12 -2.88 28.24 23.50
N ARG A 13 -4.14 28.52 23.74
CA ARG A 13 -5.25 27.88 23.00
C ARG A 13 -5.24 28.24 21.52
N ARG A 14 -4.94 29.49 21.17
CA ARG A 14 -4.84 29.92 19.77
C ARG A 14 -3.74 29.18 19.06
N ASN A 15 -2.55 29.08 19.63
CA ASN A 15 -1.42 28.35 19.05
C ASN A 15 -1.73 26.85 18.91
N GLN A 16 -2.43 26.25 19.85
CA GLN A 16 -2.87 24.85 19.71
C GLN A 16 -3.93 24.68 18.60
N MET A 17 -4.91 25.58 18.50
CA MET A 17 -5.88 25.53 17.40
C MET A 17 -5.22 25.78 16.05
N GLU A 18 -4.31 26.73 15.95
CA GLU A 18 -3.54 26.98 14.72
C GLU A 18 -2.68 25.78 14.34
N SER A 19 -2.04 25.10 15.28
CA SER A 19 -1.26 23.89 15.02
C SER A 19 -2.14 22.73 14.57
N ILE A 20 -3.34 22.58 15.12
CA ILE A 20 -4.33 21.56 14.70
C ILE A 20 -4.88 21.88 13.31
N ILE A 21 -5.16 23.16 13.01
CA ILE A 21 -5.62 23.62 11.70
C ILE A 21 -4.52 23.43 10.66
N LEU A 22 -3.26 23.76 10.99
CA LEU A 22 -2.12 23.56 10.10
C LEU A 22 -1.82 22.07 9.85
N MET A 23 -1.96 21.22 10.86
CA MET A 23 -1.90 19.77 10.67
C MET A 23 -3.00 19.27 9.75
N ASN A 24 -4.23 19.71 9.96
CA ASN A 24 -5.38 19.33 9.15
C ASN A 24 -5.27 19.84 7.70
N SER A 25 -4.74 21.04 7.48
CA SER A 25 -4.55 21.60 6.15
C SER A 25 -3.45 20.87 5.35
N LYS A 26 -2.38 20.42 6.01
CA LYS A 26 -1.33 19.63 5.36
C LYS A 26 -1.82 18.24 4.93
N TRP A 27 -2.63 17.58 5.75
CA TRP A 27 -3.21 16.27 5.40
C TRP A 27 -4.33 16.37 4.36
N GLY A 28 -5.11 17.44 4.38
CA GLY A 28 -6.22 17.64 3.45
C GLY A 28 -5.81 18.10 2.03
N ASN A 29 -4.68 18.77 1.89
CA ASN A 29 -4.19 19.28 0.61
C ASN A 29 -3.12 18.40 -0.04
N ASP A 30 -2.62 17.38 0.67
CA ASP A 30 -1.57 16.50 0.16
C ASP A 30 -2.19 15.26 -0.50
N MET A 31 -2.24 15.27 -1.82
CA MET A 31 -2.73 14.15 -2.63
C MET A 31 -1.77 12.94 -2.64
N PHE A 32 -0.54 13.08 -2.13
CA PHE A 32 0.45 12.01 -2.22
C PHE A 32 0.08 10.79 -1.38
N VAL A 33 -0.44 10.98 -0.17
CA VAL A 33 -0.84 9.86 0.71
C VAL A 33 -2.03 9.08 0.13
N PRO A 34 -3.15 9.70 -0.29
CA PRO A 34 -4.23 8.97 -0.95
C PRO A 34 -3.78 8.22 -2.21
N MET A 35 -2.92 8.84 -3.04
CA MET A 35 -2.37 8.19 -4.23
C MET A 35 -1.49 6.98 -3.87
N TYR A 36 -0.61 7.12 -2.88
CA TYR A 36 0.18 6.00 -2.37
C TYR A 36 -0.70 4.85 -1.91
N LEU A 37 -1.74 5.12 -1.12
CA LEU A 37 -2.66 4.10 -0.61
C LEU A 37 -3.42 3.40 -1.74
N PHE A 38 -3.89 4.18 -2.73
CA PHE A 38 -4.59 3.64 -3.89
C PHE A 38 -3.68 2.73 -4.73
N PHE A 39 -2.52 3.22 -5.15
CA PHE A 39 -1.60 2.44 -5.99
C PHE A 39 -0.96 1.28 -5.23
N GLY A 40 -0.72 1.42 -3.93
CA GLY A 40 -0.26 0.32 -3.08
C GLY A 40 -1.29 -0.80 -2.98
N GLY A 41 -2.55 -0.46 -2.73
CA GLY A 41 -3.65 -1.41 -2.71
C GLY A 41 -3.88 -2.08 -4.08
N LEU A 42 -3.88 -1.29 -5.15
CA LEU A 42 -3.98 -1.79 -6.53
C LEU A 42 -2.83 -2.76 -6.86
N GLY A 43 -1.59 -2.39 -6.54
CA GLY A 43 -0.41 -3.25 -6.78
C GLY A 43 -0.46 -4.56 -6.00
N GLY A 44 -0.86 -4.51 -4.73
CA GLY A 44 -1.08 -5.71 -3.92
C GLY A 44 -2.17 -6.60 -4.49
N GLY A 45 -3.31 -6.01 -4.87
CA GLY A 45 -4.42 -6.73 -5.51
C GLY A 45 -4.04 -7.36 -6.84
N LEU A 46 -3.33 -6.62 -7.71
CA LEU A 46 -2.82 -7.15 -8.99
C LEU A 46 -1.91 -8.35 -8.78
N PHE A 47 -1.02 -8.31 -7.78
CA PHE A 47 -0.16 -9.44 -7.46
C PHE A 47 -0.97 -10.68 -7.06
N VAL A 48 -1.95 -10.51 -6.16
CA VAL A 48 -2.83 -11.61 -5.74
C VAL A 48 -3.54 -12.21 -6.94
N ILE A 49 -4.11 -11.39 -7.82
CA ILE A 49 -4.79 -11.86 -9.04
C ILE A 49 -3.82 -12.55 -9.98
N ALA A 50 -2.60 -12.03 -10.17
CA ALA A 50 -1.59 -12.67 -11.00
C ALA A 50 -1.24 -14.07 -10.51
N VAL A 51 -1.01 -14.23 -9.20
CA VAL A 51 -0.66 -15.53 -8.61
C VAL A 51 -1.85 -16.50 -8.67
N VAL A 52 -3.05 -16.05 -8.33
CA VAL A 52 -4.26 -16.89 -8.42
C VAL A 52 -4.48 -17.36 -9.86
N ALA A 53 -4.31 -16.47 -10.84
CA ALA A 53 -4.42 -16.85 -12.26
C ALA A 53 -3.32 -17.84 -12.69
N ASP A 54 -2.07 -17.70 -12.17
CA ASP A 54 -0.99 -18.65 -12.42
C ASP A 54 -1.32 -20.06 -11.86
N LEU A 55 -1.90 -20.11 -10.67
CA LEU A 55 -2.36 -21.36 -10.07
C LEU A 55 -3.51 -21.98 -10.87
N LEU A 56 -4.47 -21.18 -11.32
CA LEU A 56 -5.55 -21.62 -12.19
C LEU A 56 -5.04 -22.07 -13.58
N GLY A 57 -3.91 -21.53 -14.02
CA GLY A 57 -3.20 -21.91 -15.25
C GLY A 57 -2.77 -23.38 -15.28
N ILE A 58 -2.70 -24.07 -14.13
CA ILE A 58 -2.48 -25.52 -14.04
C ILE A 58 -3.59 -26.26 -14.81
N LYS A 59 -4.83 -25.82 -14.64
CA LYS A 59 -6.02 -26.45 -15.23
C LYS A 59 -6.43 -25.79 -16.56
N PHE A 60 -6.24 -24.47 -16.67
CA PHE A 60 -6.70 -23.66 -17.79
C PHE A 60 -5.57 -22.77 -18.34
N LYS A 61 -4.93 -23.18 -19.42
CA LYS A 61 -3.77 -22.49 -20.02
C LYS A 61 -4.02 -21.01 -20.38
N GLN A 62 -5.26 -20.62 -20.64
CA GLN A 62 -5.62 -19.23 -20.93
C GLN A 62 -5.27 -18.26 -19.78
N PHE A 63 -5.35 -18.72 -18.52
CA PHE A 63 -5.01 -17.93 -17.35
C PHE A 63 -3.50 -17.66 -17.21
N GLU A 64 -2.67 -18.46 -17.82
CA GLU A 64 -1.21 -18.28 -17.78
C GLU A 64 -0.77 -16.99 -18.49
N LYS A 65 -1.40 -16.69 -19.65
CA LYS A 65 -1.16 -15.45 -20.38
C LYS A 65 -1.65 -14.22 -19.57
N PHE A 66 -2.83 -14.34 -18.98
CA PHE A 66 -3.41 -13.30 -18.12
C PHE A 66 -2.54 -13.04 -16.89
N SER A 67 -2.09 -14.10 -16.19
CA SER A 67 -1.18 -14.01 -15.04
C SER A 67 0.12 -13.28 -15.40
N ARG A 68 0.73 -13.62 -16.53
CA ARG A 68 1.98 -13.00 -16.98
C ARG A 68 1.85 -11.50 -17.22
N ILE A 69 0.79 -11.08 -17.92
CA ILE A 69 0.52 -9.66 -18.20
C ILE A 69 0.30 -8.91 -16.89
N THR A 70 -0.54 -9.48 -16.01
CA THR A 70 -0.83 -8.89 -14.70
C THR A 70 0.43 -8.78 -13.83
N ALA A 71 1.30 -9.82 -13.82
CA ALA A 71 2.54 -9.81 -13.07
C ALA A 71 3.49 -8.66 -13.47
N TYR A 72 3.58 -8.36 -14.77
CA TYR A 72 4.39 -7.24 -15.24
C TYR A 72 3.83 -5.87 -14.87
N LEU A 73 2.50 -5.76 -14.72
CA LEU A 73 1.87 -4.51 -14.30
C LEU A 73 2.10 -4.18 -12.82
N VAL A 74 2.32 -5.18 -11.99
CA VAL A 74 2.53 -4.96 -10.54
C VAL A 74 3.71 -4.05 -10.29
N LEU A 75 4.84 -4.24 -11.00
CA LEU A 75 6.07 -3.47 -10.79
C LEU A 75 5.91 -1.97 -11.03
N PRO A 76 5.42 -1.49 -12.18
CA PRO A 76 5.24 -0.06 -12.41
C PRO A 76 4.20 0.55 -11.46
N ILE A 77 3.16 -0.18 -11.08
CA ILE A 77 2.15 0.30 -10.13
C ILE A 77 2.74 0.47 -8.73
N LEU A 78 3.52 -0.52 -8.25
CA LEU A 78 4.21 -0.40 -6.95
C LEU A 78 5.31 0.65 -6.98
N ALA A 79 6.03 0.80 -8.09
CA ALA A 79 7.01 1.87 -8.25
C ALA A 79 6.35 3.26 -8.18
N LEU A 80 5.16 3.41 -8.77
CA LEU A 80 4.37 4.64 -8.70
C LEU A 80 3.91 4.91 -7.26
N ALA A 81 3.43 3.90 -6.54
CA ALA A 81 3.09 4.00 -5.13
C ALA A 81 4.32 4.45 -4.29
N GLY A 82 5.48 3.81 -4.51
CA GLY A 82 6.72 4.18 -3.86
C GLY A 82 7.17 5.62 -4.16
N ALA A 83 6.98 6.11 -5.39
CA ALA A 83 7.27 7.47 -5.77
C ALA A 83 6.39 8.48 -5.00
N PHE A 84 5.08 8.22 -4.92
CA PHE A 84 4.17 9.10 -4.18
C PHE A 84 4.53 9.21 -2.70
N ILE A 85 4.85 8.10 -2.02
CA ILE A 85 5.25 8.15 -0.62
C ILE A 85 6.63 8.82 -0.44
N ALA A 86 7.56 8.61 -1.38
CA ALA A 86 8.87 9.25 -1.34
C ALA A 86 8.76 10.78 -1.46
N PHE A 87 7.92 11.29 -2.36
CA PHE A 87 7.64 12.73 -2.47
C PHE A 87 6.95 13.28 -1.22
N HIS A 88 6.04 12.51 -0.60
CA HIS A 88 5.41 12.92 0.65
C HIS A 88 6.40 13.08 1.80
N LEU A 89 7.42 12.22 1.90
CA LEU A 89 8.44 12.28 2.96
C LEU A 89 9.36 13.50 2.86
N GLY A 90 9.37 14.23 1.75
CA GLY A 90 10.19 15.42 1.53
C GLY A 90 11.69 15.16 1.42
N LYS A 91 12.19 14.00 1.86
CA LYS A 91 13.57 13.53 1.73
C LYS A 91 13.56 12.06 1.32
N PRO A 92 13.39 11.78 0.01
CA PRO A 92 13.21 10.42 -0.51
C PRO A 92 14.41 9.50 -0.23
N GLU A 93 15.62 10.05 -0.15
CA GLU A 93 16.84 9.30 0.18
C GLU A 93 16.78 8.65 1.58
N ARG A 94 16.03 9.23 2.51
CA ARG A 94 15.83 8.65 3.85
C ARG A 94 14.74 7.58 3.87
N GLY A 95 13.80 7.63 2.94
CA GLY A 95 12.68 6.69 2.86
C GLY A 95 13.14 5.25 2.60
N ILE A 96 14.18 5.06 1.77
CA ILE A 96 14.74 3.74 1.44
C ILE A 96 15.36 3.08 2.68
N PHE A 97 16.01 3.87 3.54
CA PHE A 97 16.67 3.38 4.76
C PHE A 97 15.75 3.40 6.00
N PHE A 98 14.52 3.88 5.85
CA PHE A 98 13.57 4.04 6.94
C PHE A 98 13.43 2.79 7.82
N PRO A 99 13.25 1.57 7.28
CA PRO A 99 13.10 0.37 8.11
C PRO A 99 14.32 0.07 8.99
N PHE A 100 15.52 0.44 8.55
CA PHE A 100 16.77 0.15 9.26
C PHE A 100 17.05 1.10 10.43
N PHE A 101 16.52 2.34 10.37
CA PHE A 101 16.75 3.35 11.41
C PHE A 101 15.72 3.31 12.53
N PHE A 102 14.51 2.82 12.27
CA PHE A 102 13.44 2.77 13.25
C PHE A 102 13.35 1.40 13.91
N LYS A 103 13.68 1.34 15.20
CA LYS A 103 13.67 0.11 16.01
C LYS A 103 12.37 -0.08 16.80
N ASN A 104 11.41 0.82 16.69
CA ASN A 104 10.15 0.71 17.41
C ASN A 104 9.16 -0.19 16.64
N TYR A 105 9.22 -1.47 16.90
CA TYR A 105 8.36 -2.47 16.25
C TYR A 105 6.88 -2.42 16.69
N ASP A 106 6.55 -1.61 17.71
CA ASP A 106 5.15 -1.36 18.10
C ASP A 106 4.45 -0.37 17.15
N SER A 107 5.20 0.27 16.27
CA SER A 107 4.67 1.20 15.26
C SER A 107 4.29 0.46 13.97
N TRP A 108 3.04 0.55 13.57
CA TRP A 108 2.56 0.03 12.28
C TRP A 108 3.35 0.59 11.09
N LEU A 109 3.89 1.80 11.20
CA LEU A 109 4.72 2.39 10.15
C LEU A 109 6.02 1.61 9.94
N VAL A 110 6.65 1.14 11.02
CA VAL A 110 7.89 0.34 10.95
C VAL A 110 7.60 -1.05 10.41
N VAL A 111 6.57 -1.71 10.94
CA VAL A 111 6.11 -3.03 10.47
C VAL A 111 5.76 -2.99 8.99
N GLY A 112 5.04 -1.95 8.56
CA GLY A 112 4.71 -1.74 7.17
C GLY A 112 5.92 -1.48 6.28
N GLY A 113 6.87 -0.69 6.74
CA GLY A 113 8.13 -0.45 6.03
C GLY A 113 8.90 -1.74 5.74
N TRP A 114 9.01 -2.63 6.72
CA TRP A 114 9.60 -3.95 6.54
C TRP A 114 8.79 -4.83 5.58
N SER A 115 7.47 -4.81 5.70
CA SER A 115 6.59 -5.60 4.83
C SER A 115 6.71 -5.18 3.37
N VAL A 116 6.72 -3.88 3.09
CA VAL A 116 6.93 -3.34 1.74
C VAL A 116 8.35 -3.65 1.26
N GLY A 117 9.36 -3.50 2.12
CA GLY A 117 10.75 -3.83 1.83
C GLY A 117 10.94 -5.29 1.40
N LEU A 118 10.18 -6.22 1.99
CA LEU A 118 10.18 -7.64 1.60
C LEU A 118 9.30 -7.91 0.37
N ALA A 119 8.20 -7.17 0.21
CA ALA A 119 7.28 -7.36 -0.91
C ALA A 119 7.91 -7.00 -2.26
N VAL A 120 8.68 -5.91 -2.33
CA VAL A 120 9.31 -5.46 -3.58
C VAL A 120 10.25 -6.52 -4.19
N PRO A 121 11.20 -7.13 -3.46
CA PRO A 121 12.01 -8.23 -3.97
C PRO A 121 11.20 -9.44 -4.44
N VAL A 122 10.16 -9.82 -3.69
CA VAL A 122 9.30 -10.96 -4.04
C VAL A 122 8.57 -10.71 -5.35
N VAL A 123 7.95 -9.52 -5.50
CA VAL A 123 7.27 -9.13 -6.74
C VAL A 123 8.23 -9.06 -7.92
N THR A 124 9.41 -8.48 -7.72
CA THR A 124 10.44 -8.37 -8.74
C THR A 124 10.93 -9.76 -9.18
N ALA A 125 11.21 -10.64 -8.21
CA ALA A 125 11.60 -12.01 -8.51
C ALA A 125 10.49 -12.76 -9.25
N TYR A 126 9.23 -12.63 -8.84
CA TYR A 126 8.10 -13.27 -9.51
C TYR A 126 7.95 -12.81 -10.97
N ALA A 127 8.07 -11.51 -11.24
CA ALA A 127 8.05 -10.97 -12.60
C ALA A 127 9.28 -11.43 -13.41
N ALA A 128 10.46 -11.48 -12.79
CA ALA A 128 11.68 -11.99 -13.42
C ALA A 128 11.58 -13.48 -13.82
N LEU A 129 10.96 -14.31 -12.97
CA LEU A 129 10.72 -15.73 -13.28
C LEU A 129 9.82 -15.89 -14.52
N TRP A 130 8.86 -14.98 -14.72
CA TRP A 130 8.08 -14.93 -15.96
C TRP A 130 8.92 -14.51 -17.16
N TYR A 131 9.81 -13.54 -17.00
CA TYR A 131 10.66 -13.03 -18.07
C TYR A 131 11.67 -14.08 -18.55
N TYR A 132 12.39 -14.73 -17.62
CA TYR A 132 13.39 -15.75 -17.91
C TYR A 132 12.78 -17.12 -18.22
N LYS A 133 11.46 -17.27 -18.24
CA LYS A 133 10.73 -18.52 -18.51
C LYS A 133 11.22 -19.68 -17.62
N VAL A 134 11.48 -19.38 -16.36
CA VAL A 134 11.90 -20.38 -15.36
C VAL A 134 10.75 -21.37 -15.10
N ASP A 135 11.10 -22.52 -14.50
CA ASP A 135 10.14 -23.59 -14.18
C ASP A 135 8.90 -23.04 -13.45
N GLN A 136 7.74 -23.46 -13.95
CA GLN A 136 6.44 -23.04 -13.43
C GLN A 136 6.26 -23.35 -11.95
N ASN A 137 6.84 -24.47 -11.47
CA ASN A 137 6.73 -24.85 -10.06
C ASN A 137 7.44 -23.86 -9.14
N ILE A 138 8.67 -23.44 -9.51
CA ILE A 138 9.44 -22.44 -8.73
C ILE A 138 8.68 -21.12 -8.67
N ARG A 139 8.15 -20.67 -9.81
CA ARG A 139 7.37 -19.44 -9.92
C ARG A 139 6.12 -19.48 -9.05
N ARG A 140 5.36 -20.58 -9.10
CA ARG A 140 4.14 -20.76 -8.30
C ARG A 140 4.42 -20.84 -6.81
N ILE A 141 5.49 -21.51 -6.40
CA ILE A 141 5.92 -21.55 -4.99
C ILE A 141 6.23 -20.12 -4.51
N LEU A 142 7.04 -19.36 -5.26
CA LEU A 142 7.36 -17.99 -4.91
C LEU A 142 6.11 -17.10 -4.86
N GLY A 143 5.21 -17.23 -5.83
CA GLY A 143 3.94 -16.53 -5.86
C GLY A 143 3.08 -16.85 -4.64
N THR A 144 2.94 -18.12 -4.30
CA THR A 144 2.15 -18.56 -3.14
C THR A 144 2.72 -18.03 -1.81
N ILE A 145 4.05 -18.01 -1.66
CA ILE A 145 4.72 -17.38 -0.50
C ILE A 145 4.46 -15.87 -0.49
N GLY A 146 4.40 -15.23 -1.65
CA GLY A 146 4.12 -13.79 -1.79
C GLY A 146 2.67 -13.41 -1.46
N LEU A 147 1.69 -14.31 -1.59
CA LEU A 147 0.28 -14.00 -1.33
C LEU A 147 0.01 -13.41 0.07
N PRO A 148 0.41 -14.06 1.17
CA PRO A 148 0.19 -13.51 2.50
C PRO A 148 0.96 -12.21 2.72
N LEU A 149 2.14 -12.07 2.14
CA LEU A 149 2.95 -10.87 2.27
C LEU A 149 2.28 -9.66 1.61
N LEU A 150 1.84 -9.78 0.36
CA LEU A 150 1.17 -8.70 -0.37
C LEU A 150 -0.25 -8.44 0.17
N GLY A 151 -0.95 -9.47 0.62
CA GLY A 151 -2.21 -9.34 1.37
C GLY A 151 -2.00 -8.54 2.66
N PHE A 152 -0.92 -8.83 3.39
CA PHE A 152 -0.57 -8.08 4.60
C PHE A 152 -0.21 -6.62 4.29
N VAL A 153 0.48 -6.33 3.17
CA VAL A 153 0.74 -4.96 2.74
C VAL A 153 -0.55 -4.16 2.55
N SER A 154 -1.59 -4.73 1.96
CA SER A 154 -2.89 -4.07 1.83
C SER A 154 -3.61 -3.94 3.18
N PHE A 155 -3.49 -4.93 4.05
CA PHE A 155 -4.11 -4.96 5.36
C PHE A 155 -3.48 -3.94 6.33
N TYR A 156 -2.15 -3.85 6.36
CA TYR A 156 -1.44 -2.95 7.27
C TYR A 156 -1.68 -1.47 6.94
N THR A 157 -1.95 -1.11 5.67
CA THR A 157 -2.30 0.27 5.31
C THR A 157 -3.57 0.73 6.03
N GLY A 158 -4.54 -0.17 6.19
CA GLY A 158 -5.72 0.07 7.03
C GLY A 158 -5.39 0.20 8.52
N LEU A 159 -4.46 -0.61 9.03
CA LEU A 159 -3.98 -0.48 10.43
C LEU A 159 -3.25 0.84 10.65
N LEU A 160 -2.44 1.27 9.70
CA LEU A 160 -1.75 2.56 9.77
C LEU A 160 -2.71 3.73 9.87
N LEU A 161 -3.77 3.73 9.06
CA LEU A 161 -4.81 4.75 9.08
C LEU A 161 -5.66 4.71 10.34
N SER A 162 -5.96 3.52 10.85
CA SER A 162 -6.75 3.34 12.09
C SER A 162 -6.03 3.90 13.33
N GLY A 163 -4.71 4.06 13.27
CA GLY A 163 -3.95 4.76 14.30
C GLY A 163 -4.32 6.24 14.47
N ALA A 164 -5.01 6.85 13.50
CA ALA A 164 -5.50 8.22 13.57
C ALA A 164 -6.83 8.29 14.34
N LYS A 165 -6.77 8.19 15.67
CA LYS A 165 -7.91 8.11 16.60
C LYS A 165 -8.86 9.33 16.58
N PHE A 166 -8.49 10.40 15.88
CA PHE A 166 -9.32 11.61 15.75
C PHE A 166 -10.43 11.48 14.69
N VAL A 167 -10.43 10.41 13.90
CA VAL A 167 -11.49 10.12 12.93
C VAL A 167 -12.32 8.94 13.41
N PRO A 168 -13.57 9.14 13.88
CA PRO A 168 -14.39 8.08 14.47
C PRO A 168 -14.69 6.89 13.55
N LEU A 169 -14.71 7.13 12.23
CA LEU A 169 -14.94 6.10 11.20
C LEU A 169 -13.73 5.21 10.95
N TRP A 170 -12.53 5.61 11.40
CA TRP A 170 -11.29 4.86 11.19
C TRP A 170 -11.06 3.89 12.35
N SER A 171 -11.88 2.87 12.44
CA SER A 171 -11.74 1.86 13.49
C SER A 171 -10.74 0.79 13.10
N GLU A 172 -9.92 0.37 14.06
CA GLU A 172 -8.94 -0.73 13.90
C GLU A 172 -9.63 -2.05 13.51
N GLN A 173 -10.90 -2.18 13.84
CA GLN A 173 -11.66 -3.40 13.63
C GLN A 173 -12.10 -3.60 12.17
N TYR A 174 -12.45 -2.54 11.44
CA TYR A 174 -13.04 -2.66 10.10
C TYR A 174 -12.15 -2.15 8.98
N LEU A 175 -11.37 -1.10 9.25
CA LEU A 175 -10.58 -0.42 8.24
C LEU A 175 -9.56 -1.33 7.53
N PRO A 176 -8.80 -2.20 8.23
CA PRO A 176 -7.86 -3.11 7.59
C PRO A 176 -8.52 -4.07 6.60
N TYR A 177 -9.68 -4.61 6.96
CA TYR A 177 -10.44 -5.50 6.07
C TYR A 177 -11.02 -4.76 4.86
N LEU A 178 -11.43 -3.51 5.06
CA LEU A 178 -11.91 -2.66 3.98
C LEU A 178 -10.78 -2.40 2.96
N PHE A 179 -9.57 -2.09 3.43
CA PHE A 179 -8.41 -1.88 2.57
C PHE A 179 -8.00 -3.16 1.84
N LEU A 180 -8.01 -4.30 2.52
CA LEU A 180 -7.72 -5.59 1.90
C LEU A 180 -8.71 -5.91 0.76
N ASN A 181 -10.01 -5.78 1.03
CA ASN A 181 -11.06 -6.02 0.03
C ASN A 181 -11.01 -5.01 -1.11
N SER A 182 -10.80 -3.72 -0.81
CA SER A 182 -10.67 -2.68 -1.82
C SER A 182 -9.47 -2.91 -2.73
N GLY A 183 -8.31 -3.30 -2.16
CA GLY A 183 -7.13 -3.66 -2.93
C GLY A 183 -7.38 -4.85 -3.86
N PHE A 184 -8.06 -5.88 -3.37
CA PHE A 184 -8.43 -7.04 -4.18
C PHE A 184 -9.38 -6.68 -5.34
N LEU A 185 -10.42 -5.90 -5.06
CA LEU A 185 -11.39 -5.46 -6.08
C LEU A 185 -10.75 -4.55 -7.14
N THR A 186 -9.93 -3.60 -6.72
CA THR A 186 -9.22 -2.72 -7.66
C THR A 186 -8.18 -3.48 -8.48
N GLY A 187 -7.49 -4.46 -7.88
CA GLY A 187 -6.59 -5.37 -8.57
C GLY A 187 -7.31 -6.21 -9.64
N LEU A 188 -8.48 -6.75 -9.31
CA LEU A 188 -9.31 -7.51 -10.25
C LEU A 188 -9.79 -6.63 -11.41
N ALA A 189 -10.30 -5.44 -11.11
CA ALA A 189 -10.75 -4.49 -12.13
C ALA A 189 -9.59 -4.03 -13.03
N GLY A 190 -8.43 -3.69 -12.44
CA GLY A 190 -7.24 -3.27 -13.17
C GLY A 190 -6.68 -4.35 -14.08
N SER A 191 -6.60 -5.59 -13.60
CA SER A 191 -6.14 -6.73 -14.41
C SER A 191 -7.12 -7.03 -15.54
N GLY A 192 -8.43 -6.97 -15.28
CA GLY A 192 -9.47 -7.15 -16.29
C GLY A 192 -9.42 -6.10 -17.39
N LEU A 193 -9.27 -4.82 -17.02
CA LEU A 193 -9.15 -3.72 -17.97
C LEU A 193 -7.97 -3.92 -18.94
N VAL A 194 -6.79 -4.24 -18.39
CA VAL A 194 -5.59 -4.44 -19.21
C VAL A 194 -5.71 -5.69 -20.08
N PHE A 195 -6.35 -6.74 -19.59
CA PHE A 195 -6.59 -7.92 -20.39
C PHE A 195 -7.50 -7.65 -21.59
N VAL A 196 -8.56 -6.85 -21.40
CA VAL A 196 -9.43 -6.41 -22.51
C VAL A 196 -8.66 -5.57 -23.52
N LEU A 197 -7.88 -4.57 -23.06
CA LEU A 197 -7.07 -3.73 -23.94
C LEU A 197 -5.99 -4.51 -24.71
N TYR A 198 -5.53 -5.62 -24.15
CA TYR A 198 -4.54 -6.47 -24.83
C TYR A 198 -5.15 -7.38 -25.90
N GLN A 199 -6.46 -7.64 -25.85
CA GLN A 199 -7.16 -8.45 -26.83
C GLN A 199 -7.67 -7.65 -28.03
N THR A 200 -7.80 -6.32 -27.88
CA THR A 200 -8.14 -5.38 -28.95
C THR A 200 -6.93 -4.97 -29.75
#